data_8c841484870349c13e0f8d03c720d2d5
#
_entry.id   8c841484870349c13e0f8d03c720d2d5
#
_cell.length_a   1.000
_cell.length_b   1.000
_cell.length_c   1.000
_cell.angle_alpha   90.00
_cell.angle_beta   90.00
_cell.angle_gamma   90.00
#
_symmetry.space_group_name_H-M   'P 1'
#
loop_
_entity.id
_entity.type
_entity.pdbx_description
1 polymer ?
#
loop_
_entity_poly.entity_id
_entity_poly.type
_entity_poly.pdbx_seq_one_letter_code
_entity_poly.pdbx_strand_id
1 'polypeptide(L)'
;MGTTIAGNPYLIQAAEYITPGLPYFAAIGIDDEDRHIRERVQTACETVGYAWPECRTTLLLLPTNQPKRPGLCALATAVCIMATAGTIGIPDLENTVILGDVEADGTIPPIGEDVDLTALIEHAREQGIQRVILPAADLAQAGRPDGVEIIGVENLNDLKR
;
A
#
# COMPACT_ATOMS: atom_id res chain seq x y z
N MET A 1 -10.07 -1.23 -3.26
CA MET A 1 -9.24 -2.41 -2.98
C MET A 1 -7.87 -2.21 -3.60
N GLY A 2 -6.82 -2.36 -2.83
CA GLY A 2 -5.44 -2.25 -3.31
C GLY A 2 -4.74 -3.60 -3.26
N THR A 3 -3.82 -3.84 -4.17
CA THR A 3 -2.99 -5.04 -4.14
C THR A 3 -1.57 -4.65 -3.78
N THR A 4 -0.96 -5.36 -2.84
CA THR A 4 0.42 -5.14 -2.42
C THR A 4 1.22 -6.42 -2.52
N ILE A 5 2.54 -6.29 -2.63
CA ILE A 5 3.47 -7.40 -2.50
C ILE A 5 4.16 -7.30 -1.15
N ALA A 6 4.03 -8.33 -0.35
CA ALA A 6 4.65 -8.41 0.97
C ALA A 6 5.67 -9.54 0.99
N GLY A 7 6.81 -9.30 0.41
CA GLY A 7 7.83 -10.32 0.26
C GLY A 7 7.59 -11.26 -0.92
N ASN A 8 8.63 -11.92 -1.38
CA ASN A 8 8.55 -12.91 -2.44
C ASN A 8 8.02 -14.24 -1.87
N PRO A 9 7.07 -14.93 -2.50
CA PRO A 9 6.49 -14.70 -3.82
C PRO A 9 5.01 -14.25 -3.82
N TYR A 10 4.53 -13.57 -2.79
CA TYR A 10 3.08 -13.36 -2.59
C TYR A 10 2.61 -11.98 -3.03
N LEU A 11 1.53 -11.94 -3.79
CA LEU A 11 0.71 -10.76 -3.95
C LEU A 11 -0.28 -10.70 -2.78
N ILE A 12 -0.20 -9.62 -1.99
CA ILE A 12 -1.08 -9.39 -0.86
C ILE A 12 -2.20 -8.46 -1.33
N GLN A 13 -3.42 -8.90 -1.16
CA GLN A 13 -4.58 -8.07 -1.45
C GLN A 13 -5.00 -7.32 -0.20
N ALA A 14 -5.07 -5.99 -0.28
CA ALA A 14 -5.64 -5.15 0.75
C ALA A 14 -7.08 -4.78 0.40
N ALA A 15 -7.98 -4.95 1.33
CA ALA A 15 -9.38 -4.54 1.20
C ALA A 15 -9.82 -3.80 2.46
N GLU A 16 -10.55 -2.70 2.28
CA GLU A 16 -11.10 -1.93 3.37
C GLU A 16 -12.63 -2.01 3.38
N TYR A 17 -13.18 -2.18 4.56
CA TYR A 17 -14.62 -2.19 4.80
C TYR A 17 -14.97 -1.13 5.85
N ILE A 18 -15.86 -0.22 5.48
CA ILE A 18 -16.41 0.79 6.38
C ILE A 18 -17.84 0.39 6.72
N THR A 19 -18.13 0.29 8.02
CA THR A 19 -19.46 -0.06 8.52
C THR A 19 -19.92 0.94 9.57
N PRO A 20 -21.24 1.17 9.74
CA PRO A 20 -21.76 2.01 10.79
C PRO A 20 -21.39 1.47 12.18
N GLY A 21 -21.08 2.36 13.11
CA GLY A 21 -20.80 1.99 14.49
C GLY A 21 -19.83 2.96 15.16
N LEU A 22 -19.42 2.63 16.38
CA LEU A 22 -18.42 3.39 17.09
C LEU A 22 -17.09 3.36 16.33
N PRO A 23 -16.34 4.47 16.34
CA PRO A 23 -15.02 4.52 15.69
C PRO A 23 -14.10 3.43 16.20
N TYR A 24 -13.69 2.56 15.33
CA TYR A 24 -12.79 1.46 15.63
C TYR A 24 -12.06 1.02 14.35
N PHE A 25 -10.76 0.81 14.46
CA PHE A 25 -9.96 0.26 13.38
C PHE A 25 -9.49 -1.14 13.71
N ALA A 26 -9.80 -2.09 12.87
CA ALA A 26 -9.29 -3.46 12.94
C ALA A 26 -8.46 -3.78 11.71
N ALA A 27 -7.31 -4.41 11.91
CA ALA A 27 -6.50 -4.97 10.84
C ALA A 27 -6.43 -6.49 10.99
N ILE A 28 -6.79 -7.19 9.93
CA ILE A 28 -6.79 -8.66 9.88
C ILE A 28 -5.75 -9.12 8.86
N GLY A 29 -4.95 -10.12 9.20
CA GLY A 29 -3.92 -10.65 8.33
C GLY A 29 -2.54 -10.00 8.51
N ILE A 30 -2.37 -9.22 9.57
CA ILE A 30 -1.09 -8.63 9.98
C ILE A 30 -0.79 -9.05 11.42
N ASP A 31 0.47 -9.26 11.74
CA ASP A 31 0.86 -9.72 13.08
C ASP A 31 0.76 -8.60 14.12
N ASP A 32 0.57 -8.99 15.39
CA ASP A 32 0.45 -8.06 16.51
C ASP A 32 1.69 -7.17 16.72
N GLU A 33 2.86 -7.64 16.30
CA GLU A 33 4.10 -6.88 16.36
C GLU A 33 4.08 -5.64 15.45
N ASP A 34 3.19 -5.63 14.46
CA ASP A 34 3.06 -4.56 13.48
C ASP A 34 1.99 -3.53 13.82
N ARG A 35 1.58 -3.47 15.09
CA ARG A 35 0.55 -2.50 15.57
C ARG A 35 0.87 -1.05 15.23
N HIS A 36 2.16 -0.71 15.16
CA HIS A 36 2.60 0.65 14.84
C HIS A 36 2.29 1.08 13.41
N ILE A 37 2.03 0.13 12.52
CA ILE A 37 1.65 0.45 11.14
C ILE A 37 0.33 1.22 11.09
N ARG A 38 -0.63 0.84 11.92
CA ARG A 38 -1.93 1.49 12.01
C ARG A 38 -1.80 2.97 12.39
N GLU A 39 -1.09 3.24 13.48
CA GLU A 39 -0.91 4.60 13.98
C GLU A 39 -0.14 5.46 12.99
N ARG A 40 0.89 4.91 12.38
CA ARG A 40 1.70 5.59 11.38
C ARG A 40 0.91 5.89 10.11
N VAL A 41 0.15 4.94 9.61
CA VAL A 41 -0.72 5.12 8.44
C VAL A 41 -1.81 6.16 8.72
N GLN A 42 -2.46 6.09 9.87
CA GLN A 42 -3.45 7.07 10.27
C GLN A 42 -2.86 8.48 10.32
N THR A 43 -1.74 8.65 11.00
CA THR A 43 -1.06 9.94 11.12
C THR A 43 -0.62 10.47 9.76
N ALA A 44 -0.09 9.62 8.89
CA ALA A 44 0.29 10.01 7.54
C ALA A 44 -0.90 10.50 6.71
N CYS A 45 -2.01 9.78 6.74
CA CYS A 45 -3.24 10.17 6.03
C CYS A 45 -3.79 11.50 6.53
N GLU A 46 -3.84 11.70 7.85
CA GLU A 46 -4.30 12.94 8.47
C GLU A 46 -3.36 14.12 8.14
N THR A 47 -2.06 13.89 8.15
CA THR A 47 -1.06 14.92 7.83
C THR A 47 -1.21 15.44 6.40
N VAL A 48 -1.56 14.58 5.45
CA VAL A 48 -1.80 15.01 4.08
C VAL A 48 -3.24 15.52 3.84
N GLY A 49 -4.00 15.69 4.90
CA GLY A 49 -5.32 16.33 4.86
C GLY A 49 -6.49 15.36 4.65
N TYR A 50 -6.29 14.06 4.80
CA TYR A 50 -7.37 13.10 4.79
C TYR A 50 -8.06 13.08 6.17
N ALA A 51 -9.37 13.24 6.18
CA ALA A 51 -10.15 13.11 7.42
C ALA A 51 -10.36 11.61 7.71
N TRP A 52 -9.75 11.13 8.80
CA TRP A 52 -9.92 9.74 9.21
C TRP A 52 -11.39 9.45 9.53
N PRO A 53 -11.96 8.35 9.00
CA PRO A 53 -13.39 8.10 9.15
C PRO A 53 -13.79 7.85 10.61
N GLU A 54 -14.81 8.54 11.07
CA GLU A 54 -15.42 8.37 12.41
C GLU A 54 -16.41 7.20 12.42
N CYS A 55 -15.99 6.06 11.89
CA CYS A 55 -16.81 4.87 11.79
C CYS A 55 -15.96 3.63 11.98
N ARG A 56 -16.57 2.46 11.97
CA ARG A 56 -15.84 1.21 12.06
C ARG A 56 -15.14 0.92 10.72
N THR A 57 -13.81 0.85 10.75
CA THR A 57 -12.99 0.52 9.59
C THR A 57 -12.30 -0.81 9.82
N THR A 58 -12.45 -1.73 8.88
CA THR A 58 -11.75 -3.03 8.89
C THR A 58 -10.86 -3.14 7.67
N LEU A 59 -9.57 -3.27 7.91
CA LEU A 59 -8.58 -3.59 6.88
C LEU A 59 -8.34 -5.08 6.84
N LEU A 60 -8.42 -5.67 5.68
CA LEU A 60 -8.16 -7.08 5.45
C LEU A 60 -6.97 -7.24 4.50
N LEU A 61 -5.92 -7.92 4.97
CA LEU A 61 -4.75 -8.26 4.16
C LEU A 61 -4.75 -9.76 3.86
N LEU A 62 -4.98 -10.10 2.62
CA LEU A 62 -5.10 -11.49 2.15
C LEU A 62 -3.83 -11.97 1.43
N PRO A 63 -3.42 -13.22 1.60
CA PRO A 63 -3.98 -14.23 2.50
C PRO A 63 -3.61 -13.95 3.97
N THR A 64 -4.53 -14.22 4.89
CA THR A 64 -4.36 -13.86 6.31
C THR A 64 -3.29 -14.67 7.04
N ASN A 65 -2.97 -15.84 6.52
CA ASN A 65 -2.02 -16.79 7.11
C ASN A 65 -0.58 -16.67 6.57
N GLN A 66 -0.31 -15.67 5.74
CA GLN A 66 1.03 -15.45 5.19
C GLN A 66 1.72 -14.31 5.93
N PRO A 67 3.02 -14.45 6.27
CA PRO A 67 3.79 -13.38 6.85
C PRO A 67 3.90 -12.19 5.89
N LYS A 68 3.81 -10.99 6.43
CA LYS A 68 3.86 -9.74 5.67
C LYS A 68 4.95 -8.83 6.22
N ARG A 69 5.63 -8.14 5.33
CA ARG A 69 6.62 -7.13 5.71
C ARG A 69 5.92 -5.76 5.78
N PRO A 70 5.82 -5.15 6.97
CA PRO A 70 5.13 -3.86 7.14
C PRO A 70 5.67 -2.78 6.20
N GLY A 71 6.98 -2.73 6.02
CA GLY A 71 7.64 -1.79 5.12
C GLY A 71 7.30 -1.95 3.63
N LEU A 72 6.59 -3.01 3.24
CA LEU A 72 6.08 -3.20 1.87
C LEU A 72 4.57 -3.01 1.77
N CYS A 73 3.84 -3.01 2.89
CA CYS A 73 2.37 -3.00 2.90
C CYS A 73 1.77 -1.66 3.35
N ALA A 74 2.51 -0.83 4.08
CA ALA A 74 1.95 0.37 4.70
C ALA A 74 1.43 1.38 3.68
N LEU A 75 2.14 1.60 2.60
CA LEU A 75 1.71 2.51 1.54
C LEU A 75 0.40 2.05 0.90
N ALA A 76 0.29 0.77 0.57
CA ALA A 76 -0.94 0.22 0.00
C ALA A 76 -2.11 0.29 0.98
N THR A 77 -1.85 0.12 2.27
CA THR A 77 -2.85 0.30 3.32
C THR A 77 -3.38 1.73 3.33
N ALA A 78 -2.50 2.73 3.32
CA ALA A 78 -2.88 4.14 3.25
C ALA A 78 -3.70 4.45 1.99
N VAL A 79 -3.24 3.97 0.84
CA VAL A 79 -3.93 4.17 -0.45
C VAL A 79 -5.31 3.52 -0.43
N CYS A 80 -5.44 2.32 0.10
CA CYS A 80 -6.73 1.62 0.20
C CYS A 80 -7.75 2.43 1.02
N ILE A 81 -7.33 2.97 2.17
CA ILE A 81 -8.15 3.80 3.04
C ILE A 81 -8.55 5.10 2.34
N MET A 82 -7.60 5.79 1.72
CA MET A 82 -7.87 7.05 1.02
C MET A 82 -8.72 6.85 -0.23
N ALA A 83 -8.59 5.73 -0.93
CA ALA A 83 -9.38 5.40 -2.11
C ALA A 83 -10.87 5.22 -1.79
N THR A 84 -11.17 4.61 -0.66
CA THR A 84 -12.56 4.42 -0.20
C THR A 84 -13.28 5.75 0.01
N ALA A 85 -12.54 6.78 0.41
CA ALA A 85 -13.07 8.15 0.53
C ALA A 85 -13.08 8.94 -0.79
N GLY A 86 -12.59 8.36 -1.88
CA GLY A 86 -12.53 9.03 -3.18
C GLY A 86 -11.45 10.11 -3.29
N THR A 87 -10.44 10.11 -2.41
CA THR A 87 -9.37 11.12 -2.39
C THR A 87 -8.16 10.76 -3.23
N ILE A 88 -8.10 9.53 -3.74
CA ILE A 88 -6.99 9.03 -4.57
C ILE A 88 -7.31 9.18 -6.05
N GLY A 89 -6.31 9.64 -6.81
CA GLY A 89 -6.40 9.84 -8.26
C GLY A 89 -5.86 8.69 -9.10
N ILE A 90 -5.71 7.50 -8.54
CA ILE A 90 -5.19 6.33 -9.24
C ILE A 90 -6.34 5.56 -9.88
N PRO A 91 -6.41 5.47 -11.20
CA PRO A 91 -7.38 4.63 -11.86
C PRO A 91 -6.98 3.15 -11.73
N ASP A 92 -7.96 2.27 -11.74
CA ASP A 92 -7.76 0.82 -11.86
C ASP A 92 -6.83 0.24 -10.78
N LEU A 93 -7.17 0.48 -9.51
CA LEU A 93 -6.41 -0.06 -8.37
C LEU A 93 -6.36 -1.59 -8.37
N GLU A 94 -7.32 -2.26 -8.98
CA GLU A 94 -7.38 -3.72 -9.04
C GLU A 94 -6.21 -4.32 -9.85
N ASN A 95 -5.70 -3.58 -10.82
CA ASN A 95 -4.56 -3.98 -11.65
C ASN A 95 -3.28 -3.23 -11.29
N THR A 96 -3.24 -2.67 -10.09
CA THR A 96 -2.11 -1.88 -9.58
C THR A 96 -1.51 -2.54 -8.35
N VAL A 97 -0.22 -2.76 -8.37
CA VAL A 97 0.57 -3.17 -7.21
C VAL A 97 1.19 -1.93 -6.58
N ILE A 98 1.11 -1.83 -5.27
CA ILE A 98 1.65 -0.71 -4.51
C ILE A 98 2.64 -1.25 -3.49
N LEU A 99 3.89 -0.82 -3.62
CA LEU A 99 4.99 -1.26 -2.77
C LEU A 99 5.54 -0.08 -1.98
N GLY A 100 5.76 -0.26 -0.71
CA GLY A 100 6.47 0.70 0.10
C GLY A 100 5.89 0.91 1.49
N ASP A 101 6.65 1.67 2.24
CA ASP A 101 6.28 2.16 3.56
C ASP A 101 5.78 3.61 3.46
N VAL A 102 5.31 4.15 4.55
CA VAL A 102 4.93 5.55 4.67
C VAL A 102 5.33 6.06 6.06
N GLU A 103 5.99 7.20 6.09
CA GLU A 103 6.33 7.90 7.33
C GLU A 103 5.11 8.71 7.83
N ALA A 104 5.12 9.07 9.10
CA ALA A 104 4.03 9.82 9.72
C ALA A 104 3.75 11.18 9.05
N ASP A 105 4.74 11.79 8.41
CA ASP A 105 4.60 13.05 7.66
C ASP A 105 4.12 12.86 6.22
N GLY A 106 3.85 11.62 5.80
CA GLY A 106 3.43 11.27 4.45
C GLY A 106 4.57 10.95 3.49
N THR A 107 5.83 11.10 3.91
CA THR A 107 7.01 10.75 3.09
C THR A 107 7.06 9.25 2.84
N ILE A 108 7.45 8.87 1.64
CA ILE A 108 7.58 7.48 1.22
C ILE A 108 9.07 7.13 1.14
N PRO A 109 9.62 6.41 2.14
CA PRO A 109 11.04 6.08 2.17
C PRO A 109 11.40 4.98 1.18
N PRO A 110 12.70 4.83 0.82
CA PRO A 110 13.16 3.72 0.00
C PRO A 110 12.85 2.37 0.65
N ILE A 111 12.58 1.36 -0.19
CA ILE A 111 12.29 -0.01 0.27
C ILE A 111 13.54 -0.67 0.88
N GLY A 112 14.71 -0.39 0.32
CA GLY A 112 15.96 -0.99 0.75
C GLY A 112 16.49 -2.04 -0.23
N GLU A 113 17.76 -2.43 -0.03
CA GLU A 113 18.48 -3.33 -0.94
C GLU A 113 18.20 -4.81 -0.69
N ASP A 114 17.55 -5.16 0.43
CA ASP A 114 17.24 -6.53 0.81
C ASP A 114 16.01 -7.10 0.09
N VAL A 115 15.36 -6.30 -0.73
CA VAL A 115 14.19 -6.69 -1.53
C VAL A 115 14.57 -6.73 -3.00
N ASP A 116 14.33 -7.86 -3.65
CA ASP A 116 14.51 -8.01 -5.10
C ASP A 116 13.29 -7.45 -5.84
N LEU A 117 13.32 -6.14 -6.12
CA LEU A 117 12.24 -5.45 -6.82
C LEU A 117 12.01 -5.99 -8.24
N THR A 118 13.08 -6.35 -8.92
CA THR A 118 12.96 -6.91 -10.29
C THR A 118 12.15 -8.19 -10.29
N ALA A 119 12.44 -9.09 -9.35
CA ALA A 119 11.69 -10.35 -9.21
C ALA A 119 10.23 -10.11 -8.83
N LEU A 120 9.97 -9.16 -7.92
CA LEU A 120 8.61 -8.81 -7.52
C LEU A 120 7.79 -8.21 -8.67
N ILE A 121 8.37 -7.32 -9.45
CA ILE A 121 7.71 -6.70 -10.60
C ILE A 121 7.44 -7.72 -11.69
N GLU A 122 8.40 -8.61 -11.95
CA GLU A 122 8.21 -9.69 -12.93
C GLU A 122 7.10 -10.64 -12.49
N HIS A 123 7.04 -11.01 -11.22
CA HIS A 123 5.96 -11.82 -10.68
C HIS A 123 4.60 -11.12 -10.83
N ALA A 124 4.53 -9.82 -10.53
CA ALA A 124 3.32 -9.03 -10.72
C ALA A 124 2.88 -9.02 -12.19
N ARG A 125 3.82 -8.85 -13.12
CA ARG A 125 3.57 -8.90 -14.56
C ARG A 125 2.98 -10.25 -14.99
N GLU A 126 3.52 -11.36 -14.49
CA GLU A 126 3.01 -12.71 -14.76
C GLU A 126 1.57 -12.91 -14.26
N GLN A 127 1.19 -12.18 -13.20
CA GLN A 127 -0.18 -12.18 -12.67
C GLN A 127 -1.14 -11.22 -13.40
N GLY A 128 -0.70 -10.56 -14.46
CA GLY A 128 -1.51 -9.66 -15.24
C GLY A 128 -1.59 -8.21 -14.71
N ILE A 129 -0.73 -7.86 -13.78
CA ILE A 129 -0.65 -6.49 -13.25
C ILE A 129 -0.09 -5.55 -14.31
N GLN A 130 -0.72 -4.40 -14.47
CA GLN A 130 -0.38 -3.42 -15.50
C GLN A 130 0.37 -2.21 -14.96
N ARG A 131 0.32 -1.98 -13.64
CA ARG A 131 0.93 -0.82 -13.01
C ARG A 131 1.56 -1.19 -11.67
N VAL A 132 2.73 -0.63 -11.41
CA VAL A 132 3.40 -0.74 -10.11
C VAL A 132 3.74 0.66 -9.60
N ILE A 133 3.32 0.96 -8.39
CA ILE A 133 3.65 2.19 -7.67
C ILE A 133 4.66 1.84 -6.58
N LEU A 134 5.74 2.58 -6.53
CA LEU A 134 6.83 2.33 -5.58
C LEU A 134 7.53 3.65 -5.22
N PRO A 135 8.40 3.66 -4.19
CA PRO A 135 9.14 4.86 -3.85
C PRO A 135 9.99 5.36 -5.02
N ALA A 136 9.98 6.67 -5.26
CA ALA A 136 10.75 7.27 -6.35
C ALA A 136 12.26 6.94 -6.29
N ALA A 137 12.80 6.79 -5.07
CA ALA A 137 14.19 6.42 -4.86
C ALA A 137 14.54 5.01 -5.40
N ASP A 138 13.56 4.15 -5.58
CA ASP A 138 13.75 2.77 -6.05
C ASP A 138 13.51 2.60 -7.55
N LEU A 139 13.19 3.66 -8.29
CA LEU A 139 12.94 3.60 -9.73
C LEU A 139 14.10 3.00 -10.52
N ALA A 140 15.33 3.31 -10.14
CA ALA A 140 16.50 2.78 -10.82
C ALA A 140 16.64 1.26 -10.67
N GLN A 141 16.29 0.72 -9.50
CA GLN A 141 16.31 -0.73 -9.22
C GLN A 141 15.15 -1.45 -9.90
N ALA A 142 14.00 -0.79 -10.01
CA ALA A 142 12.81 -1.37 -10.63
C ALA A 142 12.98 -1.59 -12.13
N GLY A 143 13.80 -0.78 -12.80
CA GLY A 143 13.99 -0.84 -14.24
C GLY A 143 12.75 -0.40 -15.02
N ARG A 144 12.64 -0.87 -16.25
CA ARG A 144 11.50 -0.58 -17.13
C ARG A 144 11.03 -1.88 -17.78
N PRO A 145 10.26 -2.70 -17.08
CA PRO A 145 9.73 -3.93 -17.66
C PRO A 145 8.71 -3.63 -18.77
N ASP A 146 8.71 -4.45 -19.80
CA ASP A 146 7.75 -4.33 -20.88
C ASP A 146 6.32 -4.64 -20.39
N GLY A 147 5.37 -3.80 -20.76
CA GLY A 147 3.95 -4.02 -20.48
C GLY A 147 3.52 -3.67 -19.05
N VAL A 148 4.40 -3.09 -18.24
CA VAL A 148 4.08 -2.62 -16.87
C VAL A 148 4.50 -1.17 -16.73
N GLU A 149 3.57 -0.32 -16.35
CA GLU A 149 3.84 1.07 -16.00
C GLU A 149 4.43 1.16 -14.59
N ILE A 150 5.59 1.77 -14.45
CA ILE A 150 6.23 1.99 -13.15
C ILE A 150 6.10 3.47 -12.78
N ILE A 151 5.50 3.72 -11.61
CA ILE A 151 5.29 5.07 -11.08
C ILE A 151 6.05 5.22 -9.78
N GLY A 152 6.98 6.17 -9.74
CA GLY A 152 7.69 6.55 -8.52
C GLY A 152 6.96 7.67 -7.77
N VAL A 153 6.85 7.54 -6.45
CA VAL A 153 6.22 8.52 -5.58
C VAL A 153 7.13 8.87 -4.41
N GLU A 154 7.14 10.12 -4.01
CA GLU A 154 7.96 10.63 -2.90
C GLU A 154 7.14 10.91 -1.65
N ASN A 155 5.87 11.23 -1.83
CA ASN A 155 4.96 11.58 -0.74
C ASN A 155 3.53 11.10 -1.05
N LEU A 156 2.78 10.86 0.00
CA LEU A 156 1.38 10.43 -0.11
C LEU A 156 0.52 11.48 -0.85
N ASN A 157 0.91 12.76 -0.80
CA ASN A 157 0.26 13.83 -1.55
C ASN A 157 0.32 13.62 -3.08
N ASP A 158 1.33 12.95 -3.58
CA ASP A 158 1.50 12.71 -5.02
C ASP A 158 0.38 11.83 -5.59
N LEU A 159 -0.31 11.10 -4.74
CA LEU A 159 -1.39 10.17 -5.11
C LEU A 159 -2.79 10.78 -4.98
N LYS A 160 -2.91 11.99 -4.43
CA LYS A 160 -4.20 12.66 -4.28
C LYS A 160 -4.75 13.16 -5.62
N ARG A 161 -6.07 13.18 -5.68
CA ARG A 161 -6.77 13.87 -6.77
C ARG A 161 -6.54 15.37 -6.75
#